data_9e8c6761d074a5335498973ce90e0c94
#
_entry.id   9e8c6761d074a5335498973ce90e0c94
#
_cell.length_a   1.000
_cell.length_b   1.000
_cell.length_c   1.000
_cell.angle_alpha   90.00
_cell.angle_beta   90.00
_cell.angle_gamma   90.00
#
_symmetry.space_group_name_H-M   'P 1'
#
loop_
_entity.id
_entity.type
_entity.pdbx_description
1 polymer ?
#
loop_
_entity_poly.entity_id
_entity_poly.type
_entity_poly.pdbx_seq_one_letter_code
_entity_poly.pdbx_strand_id
1 'polypeptide(L)'
;MILKDKKFLITGILTDKSIAYASAKIAIENGATVVATGFGKGLRITERAVKRLSNDIKVYSMDIEDQSEVDEAVKSVEKEVGSLDGILHAIAFSPIEAMGGNFLNTNITDAVKSFEISAFSLKTLATSFKPIPVSYTHLRAHETVGN
;
A
#
# COMPACT_ATOMS: atom_id res chain seq x y z
N MET A 1 24.59 1.74 -1.40
CA MET A 1 23.12 1.68 -1.14
C MET A 1 22.45 2.76 -1.97
N ILE A 2 21.71 2.35 -2.98
CA ILE A 2 21.09 3.27 -3.96
C ILE A 2 19.85 4.00 -3.40
N LEU A 3 19.26 3.51 -2.31
CA LEU A 3 18.08 4.10 -1.66
C LEU A 3 18.39 4.71 -0.28
N LYS A 4 19.67 4.98 -0.01
CA LYS A 4 20.08 5.60 1.26
C LYS A 4 19.29 6.91 1.48
N ASP A 5 18.78 7.06 2.69
CA ASP A 5 17.98 8.20 3.15
C ASP A 5 16.64 8.40 2.42
N LYS A 6 16.24 7.47 1.53
CA LYS A 6 14.92 7.45 0.89
C LYS A 6 13.85 6.89 1.82
N LYS A 7 12.64 7.40 1.68
CA LYS A 7 11.50 7.07 2.55
C LYS A 7 10.30 6.64 1.73
N PHE A 8 9.80 5.44 2.01
CA PHE A 8 8.69 4.86 1.25
C PHE A 8 7.54 4.45 2.15
N LEU A 9 6.33 4.75 1.70
CA LEU A 9 5.12 4.12 2.19
C LEU A 9 4.81 2.90 1.32
N ILE A 10 4.65 1.74 1.93
CA ILE A 10 4.30 0.50 1.23
C ILE A 10 2.99 -0.04 1.78
N THR A 11 1.99 -0.15 0.91
CA THR A 11 0.69 -0.74 1.22
C THR A 11 0.64 -2.21 0.79
N GLY A 12 -0.30 -2.98 1.34
CA GLY A 12 -0.57 -4.33 0.86
C GLY A 12 0.41 -5.43 1.27
N ILE A 13 1.22 -5.22 2.31
CA ILE A 13 2.08 -6.27 2.88
C ILE A 13 1.20 -7.23 3.69
N LEU A 14 0.78 -8.35 3.11
CA LEU A 14 -0.02 -9.36 3.80
C LEU A 14 0.79 -10.62 4.14
N THR A 15 1.67 -11.05 3.26
CA THR A 15 2.50 -12.25 3.46
C THR A 15 3.93 -12.00 3.01
N ASP A 16 4.85 -12.85 3.42
CA ASP A 16 6.24 -12.86 2.95
C ASP A 16 6.40 -13.23 1.46
N LYS A 17 5.31 -13.66 0.82
CA LYS A 17 5.24 -13.96 -0.62
C LYS A 17 4.65 -12.81 -1.45
N SER A 18 4.18 -11.73 -0.81
CA SER A 18 3.61 -10.61 -1.52
C SER A 18 4.68 -9.76 -2.22
N ILE A 19 4.32 -9.18 -3.35
CA ILE A 19 5.18 -8.23 -4.08
C ILE A 19 5.57 -7.06 -3.16
N ALA A 20 4.62 -6.56 -2.37
CA ALA A 20 4.86 -5.49 -1.40
C ALA A 20 5.95 -5.87 -0.36
N TYR A 21 5.94 -7.12 0.13
CA TYR A 21 6.95 -7.61 1.07
C TYR A 21 8.35 -7.64 0.41
N ALA A 22 8.44 -8.21 -0.80
CA ALA A 22 9.70 -8.26 -1.54
C ALA A 22 10.25 -6.86 -1.82
N SER A 23 9.37 -5.92 -2.20
CA SER A 23 9.73 -4.52 -2.44
C SER A 23 10.23 -3.84 -1.17
N ALA A 24 9.54 -4.04 -0.04
CA ALA A 24 9.96 -3.52 1.26
C ALA A 24 11.33 -4.06 1.66
N LYS A 25 11.55 -5.37 1.49
CA LYS A 25 12.84 -6.02 1.77
C LYS A 25 13.98 -5.37 0.97
N ILE A 26 13.81 -5.26 -0.34
CA ILE A 26 14.82 -4.67 -1.23
C ILE A 26 15.06 -3.20 -0.87
N ALA A 27 14.02 -2.43 -0.55
CA ALA A 27 14.16 -1.04 -0.15
C ALA A 27 15.02 -0.90 1.11
N ILE A 28 14.76 -1.70 2.14
CA ILE A 28 15.50 -1.69 3.40
C ILE A 28 16.95 -2.13 3.19
N GLU A 29 17.18 -3.21 2.45
CA GLU A 29 18.53 -3.71 2.12
C GLU A 29 19.36 -2.66 1.35
N ASN A 30 18.70 -1.73 0.68
CA ASN A 30 19.33 -0.61 -0.03
C ASN A 30 19.34 0.71 0.76
N GLY A 31 19.01 0.69 2.04
CA GLY A 31 19.17 1.80 2.95
C GLY A 31 17.97 2.73 3.08
N ALA A 32 16.81 2.34 2.56
CA ALA A 32 15.59 3.11 2.70
C ALA A 32 14.92 2.94 4.07
N THR A 33 14.20 3.97 4.49
CA THR A 33 13.21 3.89 5.56
C THR A 33 11.87 3.47 4.97
N VAL A 34 11.22 2.50 5.56
CA VAL A 34 9.91 2.01 5.11
C VAL A 34 8.90 2.18 6.23
N VAL A 35 7.73 2.71 5.89
CA VAL A 35 6.51 2.66 6.71
C VAL A 35 5.46 1.85 5.96
N ALA A 36 4.57 1.17 6.67
CA ALA A 36 3.56 0.31 6.06
C ALA A 36 2.16 0.65 6.57
N THR A 37 1.16 0.24 5.83
CA THR A 37 -0.24 0.32 6.25
C THR A 37 -0.93 -1.03 6.12
N GLY A 38 -1.92 -1.24 6.98
CA GLY A 38 -2.84 -2.36 6.94
C GLY A 38 -4.17 -1.95 7.57
N PHE A 39 -5.22 -2.75 7.42
CA PHE A 39 -6.48 -2.45 8.07
C PHE A 39 -7.25 -3.70 8.51
N GLY A 40 -8.18 -3.53 9.43
CA GLY A 40 -9.06 -4.58 9.91
C GLY A 40 -8.30 -5.82 10.40
N LYS A 41 -8.74 -6.99 9.99
CA LYS A 41 -8.08 -8.27 10.32
C LYS A 41 -6.67 -8.39 9.69
N GLY A 42 -6.45 -7.71 8.58
CA GLY A 42 -5.17 -7.67 7.88
C GLY A 42 -4.08 -6.90 8.63
N LEU A 43 -4.43 -5.95 9.48
CA LEU A 43 -3.46 -5.14 10.22
C LEU A 43 -2.47 -6.00 11.02
N ARG A 44 -2.97 -6.95 11.81
CA ARG A 44 -2.10 -7.86 12.59
C ARG A 44 -1.26 -8.78 11.71
N ILE A 45 -1.77 -9.13 10.54
CA ILE A 45 -1.03 -9.94 9.56
C ILE A 45 0.13 -9.11 9.00
N THR A 46 -0.14 -7.87 8.61
CA THR A 46 0.89 -6.92 8.15
C THR A 46 1.95 -6.69 9.24
N GLU A 47 1.54 -6.43 10.47
CA GLU A 47 2.48 -6.24 11.60
C GLU A 47 3.42 -7.44 11.79
N ARG A 48 2.90 -8.67 11.71
CA ARG A 48 3.71 -9.88 11.81
C ARG A 48 4.64 -10.06 10.62
N ALA A 49 4.17 -9.73 9.41
CA ALA A 49 4.98 -9.83 8.21
C ALA A 49 6.15 -8.84 8.23
N VAL A 50 5.90 -7.58 8.56
CA VAL A 50 6.95 -6.56 8.59
C VAL A 50 7.98 -6.78 9.69
N LYS A 51 7.59 -7.34 10.84
CA LYS A 51 8.53 -7.71 11.92
C LYS A 51 9.60 -8.72 11.48
N ARG A 52 9.31 -9.53 10.47
CA ARG A 52 10.30 -10.44 9.88
C ARG A 52 11.34 -9.71 9.02
N LEU A 53 11.03 -8.49 8.57
CA LEU A 53 11.95 -7.65 7.80
C LEU A 53 12.80 -6.78 8.73
N SER A 54 12.13 -6.02 9.60
CA SER A 54 12.75 -5.15 10.59
C SER A 54 11.76 -4.80 11.69
N ASN A 55 12.25 -4.65 12.92
CA ASN A 55 11.48 -4.11 14.04
C ASN A 55 11.23 -2.59 13.93
N ASP A 56 11.96 -1.91 13.04
CA ASP A 56 11.88 -0.46 12.89
C ASP A 56 10.73 0.00 11.99
N ILE A 57 10.13 -0.95 11.23
CA ILE A 57 9.01 -0.62 10.35
C ILE A 57 7.76 -0.36 11.19
N LYS A 58 7.24 0.86 11.10
CA LYS A 58 5.95 1.22 11.70
C LYS A 58 4.81 0.83 10.75
N VAL A 59 3.73 0.33 11.34
CA VAL A 59 2.51 -0.04 10.62
C VAL A 59 1.36 0.79 11.16
N TYR A 60 0.65 1.48 10.27
CA TYR A 60 -0.51 2.31 10.59
C TYR A 60 -1.78 1.68 10.05
N SER A 61 -2.88 1.81 10.80
CA SER A 61 -4.20 1.43 10.29
C SER A 61 -4.64 2.39 9.19
N MET A 62 -5.13 1.85 8.09
CA MET A 62 -5.67 2.64 7.00
C MET A 62 -6.65 1.80 6.19
N ASP A 63 -7.95 2.01 6.41
CA ASP A 63 -8.98 1.55 5.50
C ASP A 63 -9.08 2.55 4.34
N ILE A 64 -8.80 2.11 3.14
CA ILE A 64 -8.81 2.97 1.95
C ILE A 64 -10.21 3.44 1.57
N GLU A 65 -11.25 2.81 2.10
CA GLU A 65 -12.66 3.18 1.91
C GLU A 65 -13.14 4.20 2.96
N ASP A 66 -12.40 4.40 4.05
CA ASP A 66 -12.70 5.37 5.10
C ASP A 66 -11.74 6.56 5.03
N GLN A 67 -12.23 7.71 4.54
CA GLN A 67 -11.41 8.90 4.38
C GLN A 67 -10.85 9.40 5.72
N SER A 68 -11.54 9.18 6.83
CA SER A 68 -11.04 9.59 8.15
C SER A 68 -9.85 8.75 8.60
N GLU A 69 -9.87 7.44 8.36
CA GLU A 69 -8.71 6.56 8.61
C GLU A 69 -7.53 6.91 7.69
N VAL A 70 -7.81 7.22 6.42
CA VAL A 70 -6.77 7.69 5.49
C VAL A 70 -6.12 8.97 6.00
N ASP A 71 -6.90 9.95 6.43
CA ASP A 71 -6.39 11.23 6.94
C ASP A 71 -5.57 11.05 8.24
N GLU A 72 -5.97 10.14 9.12
CA GLU A 72 -5.20 9.79 10.32
C GLU A 72 -3.89 9.08 9.97
N ALA A 73 -3.92 8.18 9.00
CA ALA A 73 -2.71 7.51 8.51
C ALA A 73 -1.74 8.53 7.90
N VAL A 74 -2.22 9.50 7.11
CA VAL A 74 -1.41 10.59 6.55
C VAL A 74 -0.69 11.36 7.65
N LYS A 75 -1.41 11.80 8.68
CA LYS A 75 -0.83 12.52 9.82
C LYS A 75 0.22 11.70 10.56
N SER A 76 -0.05 10.41 10.75
CA SER A 76 0.85 9.48 11.44
C SER A 76 2.13 9.25 10.64
N VAL A 77 2.02 9.04 9.35
CA VAL A 77 3.17 8.88 8.44
C VAL A 77 3.99 10.17 8.37
N GLU A 78 3.35 11.33 8.24
CA GLU A 78 4.03 12.63 8.23
C GLU A 78 4.82 12.84 9.52
N LYS A 79 4.22 12.56 10.67
CA LYS A 79 4.88 12.65 11.97
C LYS A 79 6.08 11.72 12.09
N GLU A 80 6.00 10.49 11.53
CA GLU A 80 7.07 9.49 11.62
C GLU A 80 8.25 9.81 10.72
N VAL A 81 7.99 10.16 9.45
CA VAL A 81 9.05 10.29 8.44
C VAL A 81 9.24 11.70 7.89
N GLY A 82 8.30 12.61 8.11
CA GLY A 82 8.34 14.02 7.68
C GLY A 82 8.16 14.23 6.18
N SER A 83 8.65 13.33 5.35
CA SER A 83 8.53 13.38 3.88
C SER A 83 8.53 11.97 3.31
N LEU A 84 8.03 11.82 2.09
CA LEU A 84 8.06 10.56 1.34
C LEU A 84 8.76 10.76 0.00
N ASP A 85 9.57 9.80 -0.40
CA ASP A 85 10.15 9.73 -1.75
C ASP A 85 9.27 8.90 -2.70
N GLY A 86 8.38 8.06 -2.15
CA GLY A 86 7.47 7.28 -2.96
C GLY A 86 6.44 6.51 -2.15
N ILE A 87 5.38 6.11 -2.84
CA ILE A 87 4.33 5.24 -2.32
C ILE A 87 4.19 4.04 -3.24
N LEU A 88 4.25 2.84 -2.68
CA LEU A 88 3.90 1.61 -3.40
C LEU A 88 2.44 1.26 -3.08
N HIS A 89 1.58 1.41 -4.09
CA HIS A 89 0.21 0.94 -4.04
C HIS A 89 0.17 -0.55 -4.43
N ALA A 90 -0.04 -1.42 -3.45
CA ALA A 90 -0.19 -2.86 -3.66
C ALA A 90 -1.47 -3.39 -2.96
N ILE A 91 -2.51 -2.56 -2.98
CA ILE A 91 -3.83 -2.91 -2.46
C ILE A 91 -4.62 -3.59 -3.57
N ALA A 92 -5.21 -4.75 -3.25
CA ALA A 92 -6.16 -5.41 -4.13
C ALA A 92 -7.21 -6.14 -3.29
N PHE A 93 -8.44 -6.09 -3.73
CA PHE A 93 -9.56 -6.78 -3.12
C PHE A 93 -10.60 -7.13 -4.17
N SER A 94 -11.22 -8.28 -4.00
CA SER A 94 -12.45 -8.65 -4.71
C SER A 94 -13.34 -9.45 -3.76
N PRO A 95 -14.65 -9.22 -3.74
CA PRO A 95 -15.58 -10.07 -3.01
C PRO A 95 -15.44 -11.53 -3.43
N ILE A 96 -15.62 -12.45 -2.48
CA ILE A 96 -15.46 -13.90 -2.74
C ILE A 96 -16.46 -14.40 -3.78
N GLU A 97 -17.62 -13.77 -3.85
CA GLU A 97 -18.69 -14.04 -4.82
C GLU A 97 -18.27 -13.71 -6.26
N ALA A 98 -17.26 -12.85 -6.43
CA ALA A 98 -16.71 -12.47 -7.73
C ALA A 98 -15.42 -13.23 -8.10
N MET A 99 -14.99 -14.18 -7.27
CA MET A 99 -13.76 -14.96 -7.45
C MET A 99 -14.03 -16.46 -7.63
N GLY A 100 -12.97 -17.21 -7.86
CA GLY A 100 -13.03 -18.68 -7.82
C GLY A 100 -13.85 -19.32 -8.94
N GLY A 101 -13.90 -18.73 -10.12
CA GLY A 101 -14.67 -19.25 -11.25
C GLY A 101 -16.09 -18.70 -11.35
N ASN A 102 -16.48 -17.79 -10.47
CA ASN A 102 -17.81 -17.17 -10.45
C ASN A 102 -17.92 -15.94 -11.37
N PHE A 103 -17.01 -15.72 -12.28
CA PHE A 103 -16.97 -14.54 -13.12
C PHE A 103 -18.30 -14.22 -13.82
N LEU A 104 -18.95 -15.25 -14.39
CA LEU A 104 -20.21 -15.06 -15.10
C LEU A 104 -21.39 -14.70 -14.19
N ASN A 105 -21.27 -14.94 -12.89
CA ASN A 105 -22.29 -14.63 -11.89
C ASN A 105 -21.97 -13.35 -11.10
N THR A 106 -20.85 -12.68 -11.43
CA THR A 106 -20.46 -11.45 -10.76
C THR A 106 -21.48 -10.35 -11.02
N ASN A 107 -22.03 -9.77 -9.97
CA ASN A 107 -22.92 -8.64 -10.08
C ASN A 107 -22.14 -7.32 -10.18
N ILE A 108 -22.82 -6.26 -10.61
CA ILE A 108 -22.18 -4.96 -10.80
C ILE A 108 -21.65 -4.35 -9.51
N THR A 109 -22.32 -4.59 -8.37
CA THR A 109 -21.87 -4.07 -7.07
C THR A 109 -20.53 -4.64 -6.68
N ASP A 110 -20.32 -5.94 -6.87
CA ASP A 110 -19.04 -6.60 -6.57
C ASP A 110 -17.92 -6.14 -7.54
N ALA A 111 -18.27 -5.94 -8.82
CA ALA A 111 -17.33 -5.40 -9.79
C ALA A 111 -16.89 -3.97 -9.45
N VAL A 112 -17.84 -3.10 -9.08
CA VAL A 112 -17.55 -1.73 -8.63
C VAL A 112 -16.69 -1.74 -7.38
N LYS A 113 -17.01 -2.57 -6.39
CA LYS A 113 -16.23 -2.72 -5.16
C LYS A 113 -14.78 -3.15 -5.45
N SER A 114 -14.61 -4.12 -6.33
CA SER A 114 -13.29 -4.59 -6.74
C SER A 114 -12.47 -3.49 -7.41
N PHE A 115 -13.07 -2.72 -8.29
CA PHE A 115 -12.43 -1.58 -8.97
C PHE A 115 -12.07 -0.47 -7.98
N GLU A 116 -13.00 -0.11 -7.10
CA GLU A 116 -12.83 0.96 -6.11
C GLU A 116 -11.62 0.70 -5.22
N ILE A 117 -11.55 -0.50 -4.62
CA ILE A 117 -10.46 -0.84 -3.71
C ILE A 117 -9.15 -1.13 -4.45
N SER A 118 -9.19 -1.82 -5.59
CA SER A 118 -7.97 -2.29 -6.25
C SER A 118 -7.35 -1.26 -7.20
N ALA A 119 -8.14 -0.38 -7.81
CA ALA A 119 -7.66 0.58 -8.80
C ALA A 119 -7.90 2.04 -8.39
N PHE A 120 -9.13 2.44 -8.09
CA PHE A 120 -9.46 3.83 -7.77
C PHE A 120 -8.76 4.32 -6.50
N SER A 121 -8.48 3.45 -5.55
CA SER A 121 -7.73 3.75 -4.34
C SER A 121 -6.32 4.32 -4.60
N LEU A 122 -5.73 4.08 -5.76
CA LEU A 122 -4.49 4.74 -6.17
C LEU A 122 -4.67 6.27 -6.22
N LYS A 123 -5.81 6.73 -6.76
CA LYS A 123 -6.16 8.17 -6.77
C LYS A 123 -6.32 8.68 -5.34
N THR A 124 -7.01 7.94 -4.47
CA THR A 124 -7.19 8.30 -3.07
C THR A 124 -5.85 8.48 -2.36
N LEU A 125 -4.94 7.52 -2.49
CA LEU A 125 -3.58 7.64 -1.93
C LEU A 125 -2.84 8.86 -2.50
N ALA A 126 -2.82 9.03 -3.81
CA ALA A 126 -2.11 10.12 -4.46
C ALA A 126 -2.61 11.50 -4.01
N THR A 127 -3.92 11.67 -3.83
CA THR A 127 -4.50 12.94 -3.39
C THR A 127 -4.33 13.18 -1.89
N SER A 128 -4.49 12.14 -1.05
CA SER A 128 -4.42 12.28 0.41
C SER A 128 -2.98 12.49 0.91
N PHE A 129 -2.00 11.84 0.28
CA PHE A 129 -0.59 11.98 0.63
C PHE A 129 0.13 13.12 -0.09
N LYS A 130 -0.54 13.82 -1.03
CA LYS A 130 0.03 14.98 -1.73
C LYS A 130 0.54 16.10 -0.81
N PRO A 131 -0.09 16.40 0.35
CA PRO A 131 0.41 17.43 1.26
C PRO A 131 1.77 17.09 1.89
N ILE A 132 2.13 15.81 2.01
CA ILE A 132 3.43 15.41 2.53
C ILE A 132 4.49 15.78 1.48
N PRO A 133 5.54 16.52 1.87
CA PRO A 133 6.59 16.90 0.94
C PRO A 133 7.18 15.66 0.26
N VAL A 134 7.08 15.62 -1.05
CA VAL A 134 7.72 14.59 -1.89
C VAL A 134 8.76 15.28 -2.75
N SER A 135 9.95 14.73 -2.81
CA SER A 135 11.03 15.28 -3.63
C SER A 135 10.77 15.16 -5.13
N TYR A 136 9.78 14.33 -5.52
CA TYR A 136 9.39 14.11 -6.92
C TYR A 136 7.96 13.62 -7.03
N THR A 137 7.15 14.25 -7.89
CA THR A 137 5.79 13.79 -8.24
C THR A 137 5.81 13.12 -9.61
N HIS A 138 6.15 11.85 -9.66
CA HIS A 138 5.95 11.02 -10.85
C HIS A 138 5.08 9.83 -10.50
N LEU A 139 3.89 9.78 -11.10
CA LEU A 139 3.08 8.58 -11.13
C LEU A 139 3.63 7.66 -12.23
N ARG A 140 4.13 6.49 -11.85
CA ARG A 140 4.48 5.44 -12.80
C ARG A 140 3.56 4.25 -12.56
N ALA A 141 2.77 3.90 -13.56
CA ALA A 141 2.14 2.61 -13.64
C ALA A 141 3.12 1.64 -14.33
N HIS A 142 3.40 0.51 -13.70
CA HIS A 142 4.07 -0.59 -14.37
C HIS A 142 3.05 -1.35 -15.21
N GLU A 143 2.98 -0.98 -16.49
CA GLU A 143 2.26 -1.78 -17.45
C GLU A 143 3.16 -2.96 -17.85
N THR A 144 2.75 -4.18 -17.51
CA THR A 144 3.28 -5.36 -18.16
C THR A 144 2.66 -5.42 -19.55
N VAL A 145 3.38 -4.94 -20.55
CA VAL A 145 3.03 -5.23 -21.94
C VAL A 145 3.29 -6.70 -22.14
N GLY A 146 2.25 -7.51 -22.07
CA GLY A 146 2.31 -8.89 -22.53
C GLY A 146 2.50 -8.90 -24.03
N ASN A 147 3.58 -9.48 -24.50
CA ASN A 147 3.74 -9.88 -25.89
C ASN A 147 2.85 -11.08 -26.17
#